data_e26948725ef040e1fcf1bd0eff258dc8
#
_entry.id   e26948725ef040e1fcf1bd0eff258dc8
#
_cell.length_a   1.000
_cell.length_b   1.000
_cell.length_c   1.000
_cell.angle_alpha   90.00
_cell.angle_beta   90.00
_cell.angle_gamma   90.00
#
_symmetry.space_group_name_H-M   'P 1'
#
loop_
_entity.id
_entity.type
_entity.pdbx_description
1 polymer ?
#
loop_
_entity_poly.entity_id
_entity_poly.type
_entity_poly.pdbx_seq_one_letter_code
_entity_poly.pdbx_strand_id
1 'polypeptide(L)'
;MTSSVDIAISLANNFGWKVFPANPENKRPLVSGWKEKASSEADQIAKLFEPFGGAMVAIPTGPINGLTVVDVDRKNGVDGLQTLMKLAMRMPTSAIVYTPTGGLHLYYSSQDEEYPCSVGKIGPGVDVRGVGGYVIGAGSVGMTGAYRWKNDLHKTKYGILPLTVDLKQAITGKFRKSNKIDSPCASILDPVMEGQRNDEITRRCGVLFHKGYPAEEVEMMLHRINEKCCTPPLDDREVSRIFQSIAKREGE
;
A
#
# COMPACT_ATOMS: atom_id res chain seq x y z
N MET A 1 9.04 -8.10 24.86
CA MET A 1 8.83 -7.07 23.81
C MET A 1 9.84 -7.34 22.71
N THR A 2 9.43 -7.33 21.46
CA THR A 2 10.33 -7.47 20.30
C THR A 2 11.25 -6.24 20.26
N SER A 3 12.56 -6.42 20.11
CA SER A 3 13.49 -5.29 20.04
C SER A 3 13.39 -4.54 18.71
N SER A 4 13.88 -3.29 18.68
CA SER A 4 13.94 -2.50 17.43
C SER A 4 14.80 -3.20 16.36
N VAL A 5 15.84 -3.90 16.79
CA VAL A 5 16.71 -4.69 15.90
C VAL A 5 15.93 -5.86 15.29
N ASP A 6 15.16 -6.60 16.09
CA ASP A 6 14.35 -7.73 15.57
C ASP A 6 13.30 -7.25 14.58
N ILE A 7 12.64 -6.12 14.85
CA ILE A 7 11.68 -5.50 13.94
C ILE A 7 12.37 -5.12 12.63
N ALA A 8 13.53 -4.48 12.70
CA ALA A 8 14.31 -4.04 11.55
C ALA A 8 14.75 -5.22 10.68
N ILE A 9 15.31 -6.27 11.31
CA ILE A 9 15.72 -7.52 10.62
C ILE A 9 14.50 -8.22 10.00
N SER A 10 13.36 -8.26 10.70
CA SER A 10 12.13 -8.86 10.17
C SER A 10 11.64 -8.14 8.91
N LEU A 11 11.65 -6.80 8.88
CA LEU A 11 11.28 -6.01 7.71
C LEU A 11 12.27 -6.22 6.55
N ALA A 12 13.56 -6.27 6.85
CA ALA A 12 14.60 -6.55 5.85
C ALA A 12 14.44 -7.95 5.24
N ASN A 13 14.26 -8.98 6.05
CA ASN A 13 14.13 -10.38 5.59
C ASN A 13 12.84 -10.61 4.79
N ASN A 14 11.71 -10.00 5.21
CA ASN A 14 10.42 -10.24 4.59
C ASN A 14 10.21 -9.45 3.29
N PHE A 15 10.85 -8.29 3.15
CA PHE A 15 10.61 -7.36 2.04
C PHE A 15 11.89 -6.95 1.29
N GLY A 16 13.07 -7.32 1.76
CA GLY A 16 14.34 -6.83 1.22
C GLY A 16 14.60 -5.36 1.51
N TRP A 17 13.83 -4.72 2.38
CA TRP A 17 13.93 -3.29 2.61
C TRP A 17 15.16 -2.92 3.43
N LYS A 18 15.84 -1.89 2.98
CA LYS A 18 16.82 -1.17 3.78
C LYS A 18 16.10 -0.36 4.86
N VAL A 19 16.65 -0.34 6.06
CA VAL A 19 16.06 0.32 7.23
C VAL A 19 17.11 1.11 8.00
N PHE A 20 16.67 2.07 8.83
CA PHE A 20 17.53 2.84 9.71
C PHE A 20 16.81 3.24 11.00
N PRO A 21 17.56 3.59 12.11
CA PRO A 21 16.94 3.99 13.36
C PRO A 21 16.42 5.44 13.32
N ALA A 22 15.22 5.63 13.85
CA ALA A 22 14.57 6.92 14.02
C ALA A 22 14.19 7.19 15.47
N ASN A 23 14.20 8.46 15.85
CA ASN A 23 13.88 8.91 17.19
C ASN A 23 12.40 8.68 17.52
N PRO A 24 12.05 8.05 18.67
CA PRO A 24 10.68 7.73 19.03
C PRO A 24 9.81 8.97 19.37
N GLU A 25 10.41 10.10 19.69
CA GLU A 25 9.69 11.32 20.04
C GLU A 25 9.29 12.14 18.81
N ASN A 26 10.26 12.36 17.90
CA ASN A 26 10.09 13.29 16.79
C ASN A 26 10.20 12.65 15.40
N LYS A 27 10.42 11.33 15.33
CA LYS A 27 10.54 10.51 14.13
C LYS A 27 11.74 10.85 13.23
N ARG A 28 12.64 11.74 13.68
CA ARG A 28 13.83 12.13 12.89
C ARG A 28 14.88 11.01 12.87
N PRO A 29 15.67 10.91 11.77
CA PRO A 29 16.77 9.98 11.74
C PRO A 29 17.73 10.19 12.94
N LEU A 30 18.16 9.10 13.55
CA LEU A 30 19.15 9.10 14.62
C LEU A 30 20.59 9.07 14.09
N VAL A 31 20.76 8.79 12.81
CA VAL A 31 22.05 8.74 12.13
C VAL A 31 22.10 9.77 11.01
N SER A 32 23.21 10.52 10.96
CA SER A 32 23.52 11.38 9.80
C SER A 32 23.87 10.51 8.60
N GLY A 33 23.53 10.94 7.38
CA GLY A 33 23.73 10.15 6.15
C GLY A 33 22.91 8.85 6.17
N TRP A 34 21.70 8.91 6.68
CA TRP A 34 20.83 7.75 6.83
C TRP A 34 20.50 7.08 5.47
N LYS A 35 20.52 7.82 4.37
CA LYS A 35 20.25 7.27 3.03
C LYS A 35 21.31 6.26 2.62
N GLU A 36 22.57 6.60 2.87
CA GLU A 36 23.72 5.77 2.56
C GLU A 36 23.94 4.65 3.57
N LYS A 37 23.54 4.88 4.83
CA LYS A 37 23.73 3.95 5.95
C LYS A 37 22.60 2.95 6.15
N ALA A 38 21.42 3.22 5.58
CA ALA A 38 20.30 2.27 5.64
C ALA A 38 20.70 0.93 5.03
N SER A 39 20.40 -0.15 5.72
CA SER A 39 20.81 -1.50 5.33
C SER A 39 19.67 -2.51 5.43
N SER A 40 19.74 -3.55 4.60
CA SER A 40 18.95 -4.78 4.67
C SER A 40 19.72 -5.96 5.26
N GLU A 41 21.02 -5.79 5.53
CA GLU A 41 21.88 -6.83 6.07
C GLU A 41 21.80 -6.89 7.61
N ALA A 42 21.49 -8.07 8.16
CA ALA A 42 21.22 -8.25 9.58
C ALA A 42 22.36 -7.72 10.50
N ASP A 43 23.62 -8.03 10.15
CA ASP A 43 24.78 -7.59 10.94
C ASP A 43 24.98 -6.07 10.89
N GLN A 44 24.70 -5.45 9.72
CA GLN A 44 24.77 -4.00 9.59
C GLN A 44 23.63 -3.32 10.32
N ILE A 45 22.41 -3.88 10.26
CA ILE A 45 21.25 -3.40 11.04
C ILE A 45 21.57 -3.46 12.53
N ALA A 46 22.08 -4.58 13.03
CA ALA A 46 22.43 -4.72 14.45
C ALA A 46 23.39 -3.62 14.90
N LYS A 47 24.50 -3.42 14.17
CA LYS A 47 25.49 -2.36 14.46
C LYS A 47 24.89 -0.95 14.37
N LEU A 48 23.99 -0.73 13.38
CA LEU A 48 23.40 0.59 13.16
C LEU A 48 22.42 0.99 14.27
N PHE A 49 21.71 0.01 14.85
CA PHE A 49 20.74 0.23 15.92
C PHE A 49 21.33 0.15 17.33
N GLU A 50 22.48 -0.51 17.52
CA GLU A 50 23.12 -0.74 18.82
C GLU A 50 23.20 0.52 19.71
N PRO A 51 23.61 1.71 19.19
CA PRO A 51 23.70 2.92 20.02
C PRO A 51 22.35 3.51 20.44
N PHE A 52 21.23 3.01 19.89
CA PHE A 52 19.91 3.65 19.99
C PHE A 52 18.85 2.70 20.55
N GLY A 53 18.98 2.35 21.83
CA GLY A 53 17.97 1.53 22.52
C GLY A 53 16.58 2.16 22.43
N GLY A 54 15.58 1.37 21.99
CA GLY A 54 14.20 1.82 21.85
C GLY A 54 13.93 2.71 20.62
N ALA A 55 14.87 2.81 19.67
CA ALA A 55 14.62 3.51 18.41
C ALA A 55 13.44 2.93 17.64
N MET A 56 12.73 3.76 16.91
CA MET A 56 11.78 3.29 15.88
C MET A 56 12.54 2.87 14.62
N VAL A 57 11.96 1.97 13.85
CA VAL A 57 12.50 1.54 12.57
C VAL A 57 11.92 2.40 11.44
N ALA A 58 12.76 3.13 10.73
CA ALA A 58 12.39 3.90 9.56
C ALA A 58 12.74 3.15 8.27
N ILE A 59 11.86 3.23 7.30
CA ILE A 59 11.98 2.59 5.98
C ILE A 59 12.12 3.72 4.94
N PRO A 60 13.29 3.87 4.28
CA PRO A 60 13.44 4.77 3.15
C PRO A 60 12.43 4.49 2.04
N THR A 61 11.94 5.54 1.39
CA THR A 61 11.07 5.45 0.23
C THR A 61 11.78 5.93 -1.05
N GLY A 62 11.19 5.67 -2.20
CA GLY A 62 11.79 5.91 -3.51
C GLY A 62 12.66 4.73 -3.98
N PRO A 63 13.60 4.97 -4.92
CA PRO A 63 14.38 3.91 -5.58
C PRO A 63 15.17 3.00 -4.65
N ILE A 64 15.57 3.50 -3.48
CA ILE A 64 16.36 2.75 -2.49
C ILE A 64 15.68 1.45 -2.02
N ASN A 65 14.35 1.42 -1.99
CA ASN A 65 13.52 0.26 -1.64
C ASN A 65 12.47 -0.04 -2.72
N GLY A 66 12.46 0.66 -3.86
CA GLY A 66 11.43 0.52 -4.87
C GLY A 66 10.02 0.81 -4.33
N LEU A 67 9.88 1.77 -3.42
CA LEU A 67 8.72 1.95 -2.58
C LEU A 67 8.19 3.38 -2.62
N THR A 68 6.90 3.53 -2.86
CA THR A 68 6.16 4.79 -2.64
C THR A 68 5.07 4.55 -1.61
N VAL A 69 4.95 5.45 -0.64
CA VAL A 69 3.93 5.37 0.40
C VAL A 69 3.01 6.58 0.33
N VAL A 70 1.70 6.32 0.31
CA VAL A 70 0.69 7.35 0.54
C VAL A 70 0.39 7.39 2.03
N ASP A 71 0.75 8.50 2.65
CA ASP A 71 0.59 8.75 4.08
C ASP A 71 -0.72 9.52 4.29
N VAL A 72 -1.69 8.87 4.91
CA VAL A 72 -3.05 9.37 5.14
C VAL A 72 -3.19 9.82 6.58
N ASP A 73 -3.10 11.12 6.80
CA ASP A 73 -3.24 11.72 8.12
C ASP A 73 -4.71 11.85 8.53
N ARG A 74 -4.97 11.57 9.83
CA ARG A 74 -6.28 11.75 10.49
C ARG A 74 -6.07 12.42 11.84
N LYS A 75 -5.71 13.69 11.81
CA LYS A 75 -5.40 14.48 13.02
C LYS A 75 -5.73 15.96 12.80
N ASN A 76 -5.87 16.72 13.89
CA ASN A 76 -6.05 18.17 13.87
C ASN A 76 -7.22 18.63 12.99
N GLY A 77 -8.33 17.90 12.98
CA GLY A 77 -9.50 18.23 12.16
C GLY A 77 -9.38 17.88 10.67
N VAL A 78 -8.26 17.32 10.25
CA VAL A 78 -8.05 16.83 8.89
C VAL A 78 -8.28 15.32 8.85
N ASP A 79 -9.06 14.84 7.87
CA ASP A 79 -9.26 13.42 7.59
C ASP A 79 -8.91 13.11 6.12
N GLY A 80 -7.67 12.65 5.90
CA GLY A 80 -7.18 12.29 4.57
C GLY A 80 -7.95 11.14 3.94
N LEU A 81 -8.56 10.25 4.76
CA LEU A 81 -9.40 9.18 4.23
C LEU A 81 -10.65 9.74 3.55
N GLN A 82 -11.31 10.74 4.17
CA GLN A 82 -12.42 11.43 3.53
C GLN A 82 -11.99 12.15 2.25
N THR A 83 -10.78 12.71 2.23
CA THR A 83 -10.21 13.33 1.02
C THR A 83 -10.13 12.31 -0.11
N LEU A 84 -9.57 11.12 0.14
CA LEU A 84 -9.46 10.06 -0.85
C LEU A 84 -10.82 9.53 -1.30
N MET A 85 -11.76 9.38 -0.38
CA MET A 85 -13.15 9.00 -0.70
C MET A 85 -13.84 10.03 -1.59
N LYS A 86 -13.70 11.33 -1.30
CA LYS A 86 -14.27 12.42 -2.13
C LYS A 86 -13.68 12.48 -3.54
N LEU A 87 -12.42 12.07 -3.70
CA LEU A 87 -11.77 11.98 -5.00
C LEU A 87 -12.20 10.74 -5.78
N ALA A 88 -12.91 9.80 -5.14
CA ALA A 88 -13.31 8.52 -5.71
C ALA A 88 -12.13 7.76 -6.34
N MET A 89 -10.93 7.95 -5.78
CA MET A 89 -9.71 7.31 -6.28
C MET A 89 -9.69 5.84 -5.88
N ARG A 90 -9.34 4.99 -6.83
CA ARG A 90 -9.12 3.58 -6.57
C ARG A 90 -7.70 3.37 -6.09
N MET A 91 -7.58 2.80 -4.89
CA MET A 91 -6.30 2.59 -4.24
C MET A 91 -6.24 1.17 -3.63
N PRO A 92 -6.35 0.12 -4.47
CA PRO A 92 -6.09 -1.22 -3.96
C PRO A 92 -4.65 -1.26 -3.45
N THR A 93 -4.47 -1.76 -2.23
CA THR A 93 -3.16 -2.07 -1.67
C THR A 93 -3.30 -3.22 -0.69
N SER A 94 -2.35 -4.13 -0.71
CA SER A 94 -2.26 -5.20 0.28
C SER A 94 -1.52 -4.76 1.54
N ALA A 95 -0.64 -3.76 1.41
CA ALA A 95 0.25 -3.29 2.45
C ALA A 95 -0.29 -2.01 3.10
N ILE A 96 -0.96 -2.16 4.23
CA ILE A 96 -1.51 -1.04 5.02
C ILE A 96 -0.97 -1.11 6.43
N VAL A 97 -0.43 0.00 6.92
CA VAL A 97 -0.01 0.18 8.30
C VAL A 97 -0.91 1.22 8.98
N TYR A 98 -1.48 0.90 10.11
CA TYR A 98 -2.13 1.85 11.00
C TYR A 98 -1.08 2.67 11.73
N THR A 99 -1.21 4.00 11.69
CA THR A 99 -0.38 4.89 12.48
C THR A 99 -0.99 5.13 13.87
N PRO A 100 -0.21 5.53 14.87
CA PRO A 100 -0.70 5.74 16.24
C PRO A 100 -1.84 6.75 16.35
N THR A 101 -1.95 7.70 15.42
CA THR A 101 -2.94 8.76 15.42
C THR A 101 -4.20 8.42 14.61
N GLY A 102 -4.37 7.14 14.23
CA GLY A 102 -5.51 6.67 13.45
C GLY A 102 -5.40 6.91 11.94
N GLY A 103 -4.25 7.41 11.48
CA GLY A 103 -3.92 7.50 10.05
C GLY A 103 -3.48 6.17 9.45
N LEU A 104 -3.11 6.19 8.17
CA LEU A 104 -2.71 5.01 7.41
C LEU A 104 -1.47 5.30 6.58
N HIS A 105 -0.55 4.34 6.52
CA HIS A 105 0.44 4.27 5.46
C HIS A 105 -0.02 3.22 4.44
N LEU A 106 -0.20 3.61 3.19
CA LEU A 106 -0.56 2.74 2.08
C LEU A 106 0.69 2.52 1.23
N TYR A 107 1.19 1.30 1.20
CA TYR A 107 2.46 0.95 0.55
C TYR A 107 2.23 0.50 -0.88
N TYR A 108 3.03 1.01 -1.82
CA TYR A 108 3.00 0.65 -3.24
C TYR A 108 4.40 0.40 -3.77
N SER A 109 4.53 -0.60 -4.64
CA SER A 109 5.75 -0.81 -5.42
C SER A 109 5.90 0.28 -6.50
N SER A 110 7.10 0.83 -6.60
CA SER A 110 7.47 1.85 -7.60
C SER A 110 8.86 1.56 -8.18
N GLN A 111 9.19 0.28 -8.41
CA GLN A 111 10.53 -0.13 -8.82
C GLN A 111 11.03 0.56 -10.09
N ASP A 112 10.14 0.80 -11.04
CA ASP A 112 10.48 1.35 -12.37
C ASP A 112 10.16 2.84 -12.50
N GLU A 113 9.63 3.48 -11.45
CA GLU A 113 9.20 4.87 -11.52
C GLU A 113 9.59 5.65 -10.25
N GLU A 114 9.99 6.89 -10.43
CA GLU A 114 10.35 7.79 -9.33
C GLU A 114 9.26 8.83 -9.08
N TYR A 115 8.79 8.90 -7.85
CA TYR A 115 7.80 9.89 -7.41
C TYR A 115 8.40 10.78 -6.33
N PRO A 116 8.25 12.11 -6.44
CA PRO A 116 8.72 13.02 -5.39
C PRO A 116 7.88 12.90 -4.12
N CYS A 117 8.47 13.25 -2.99
CA CYS A 117 7.70 13.53 -1.79
C CYS A 117 6.81 14.76 -2.02
N SER A 118 5.59 14.72 -1.49
CA SER A 118 4.70 15.89 -1.48
C SER A 118 3.81 15.90 -0.25
N VAL A 119 3.41 17.11 0.16
CA VAL A 119 2.50 17.34 1.29
C VAL A 119 1.20 17.91 0.75
N GLY A 120 0.09 17.25 1.00
CA GLY A 120 -1.25 17.72 0.64
C GLY A 120 -1.51 17.93 -0.86
N LYS A 121 -0.62 17.48 -1.76
CA LYS A 121 -0.77 17.70 -3.21
C LYS A 121 -1.95 16.93 -3.80
N ILE A 122 -2.22 15.73 -3.28
CA ILE A 122 -3.40 14.94 -3.66
C ILE A 122 -4.66 15.54 -3.05
N GLY A 123 -4.53 16.10 -1.84
CA GLY A 123 -5.57 16.78 -1.10
C GLY A 123 -5.24 16.82 0.40
N PRO A 124 -6.04 17.55 1.20
CA PRO A 124 -5.80 17.72 2.62
C PRO A 124 -5.64 16.37 3.35
N GLY A 125 -4.57 16.22 4.13
CA GLY A 125 -4.27 15.02 4.90
C GLY A 125 -3.77 13.83 4.07
N VAL A 126 -3.34 14.05 2.82
CA VAL A 126 -2.79 13.00 1.96
C VAL A 126 -1.42 13.44 1.45
N ASP A 127 -0.39 12.84 2.03
CA ASP A 127 1.01 13.07 1.68
C ASP A 127 1.57 11.91 0.85
N VAL A 128 2.59 12.20 0.05
CA VAL A 128 3.34 11.18 -0.67
C VAL A 128 4.76 11.12 -0.12
N ARG A 129 5.19 9.94 0.26
CA ARG A 129 6.57 9.63 0.62
C ARG A 129 7.20 8.85 -0.53
N GLY A 130 8.00 9.53 -1.33
CA GLY A 130 8.69 9.02 -2.51
C GLY A 130 10.19 9.19 -2.39
N VAL A 131 10.84 9.67 -3.46
CA VAL A 131 12.31 9.86 -3.53
C VAL A 131 12.82 10.73 -2.37
N GLY A 132 13.76 10.19 -1.62
CA GLY A 132 14.40 10.90 -0.50
C GLY A 132 13.55 11.02 0.76
N GLY A 133 12.37 10.38 0.78
CA GLY A 133 11.53 10.28 1.96
C GLY A 133 11.77 9.01 2.78
N TYR A 134 11.01 8.87 3.84
CA TYR A 134 10.91 7.66 4.66
C TYR A 134 9.58 7.62 5.42
N VAL A 135 9.22 6.45 5.90
CA VAL A 135 8.09 6.23 6.81
C VAL A 135 8.55 5.41 8.02
N ILE A 136 7.80 5.49 9.11
CA ILE A 136 8.02 4.60 10.25
C ILE A 136 7.35 3.24 9.96
N GLY A 137 8.12 2.18 10.10
CA GLY A 137 7.70 0.82 9.82
C GLY A 137 6.83 0.22 10.92
N ALA A 138 5.98 -0.73 10.54
CA ALA A 138 5.15 -1.48 11.47
C ALA A 138 5.99 -2.26 12.48
N GLY A 139 5.48 -2.37 13.71
CA GLY A 139 6.18 -2.91 14.87
C GLY A 139 6.85 -1.82 15.72
N SER A 140 7.17 -0.67 15.14
CA SER A 140 7.75 0.47 15.87
C SER A 140 6.75 1.06 16.86
N VAL A 141 7.28 1.47 18.04
CA VAL A 141 6.52 2.14 19.07
C VAL A 141 7.16 3.50 19.34
N GLY A 142 6.41 4.57 19.20
CA GLY A 142 6.81 5.93 19.54
C GLY A 142 6.00 6.48 20.71
N MET A 143 6.19 7.74 21.04
CA MET A 143 5.49 8.41 22.16
C MET A 143 3.96 8.41 22.00
N THR A 144 3.45 8.43 20.79
CA THR A 144 2.01 8.44 20.50
C THR A 144 1.40 7.05 20.35
N GLY A 145 2.19 5.99 20.39
CA GLY A 145 1.74 4.61 20.25
C GLY A 145 2.45 3.82 19.16
N ALA A 146 1.86 2.70 18.76
CA ALA A 146 2.47 1.71 17.89
C ALA A 146 1.99 1.81 16.43
N TYR A 147 2.91 1.56 15.50
CA TYR A 147 2.61 1.32 14.09
C TYR A 147 2.31 -0.16 13.89
N ARG A 148 1.19 -0.50 13.27
CA ARG A 148 0.73 -1.90 13.17
C ARG A 148 0.27 -2.23 11.75
N TRP A 149 0.67 -3.38 11.24
CA TRP A 149 0.08 -3.92 10.03
C TRP A 149 -1.43 -4.12 10.20
N LYS A 150 -2.20 -3.72 9.19
CA LYS A 150 -3.63 -4.03 9.12
C LYS A 150 -3.87 -5.54 8.93
N ASN A 151 -3.01 -6.16 8.14
CA ASN A 151 -3.02 -7.59 7.82
C ASN A 151 -1.61 -8.15 8.02
N ASP A 152 -1.50 -9.45 8.26
CA ASP A 152 -0.22 -10.16 8.25
C ASP A 152 0.32 -10.28 6.82
N LEU A 153 0.97 -9.25 6.35
CA LEU A 153 1.42 -9.13 4.96
C LEU A 153 2.39 -10.24 4.54
N HIS A 154 3.21 -10.72 5.49
CA HIS A 154 4.13 -11.85 5.27
C HIS A 154 3.40 -13.19 4.99
N LYS A 155 2.11 -13.26 5.27
CA LYS A 155 1.25 -14.40 4.95
C LYS A 155 0.50 -14.22 3.62
N THR A 156 0.53 -13.04 3.02
CA THR A 156 -0.08 -12.81 1.72
C THR A 156 0.92 -13.15 0.61
N LYS A 157 0.57 -14.08 -0.28
CA LYS A 157 1.41 -14.42 -1.43
C LYS A 157 1.47 -13.34 -2.51
N TYR A 158 0.89 -12.17 -2.27
CA TYR A 158 0.62 -11.15 -3.29
C TYR A 158 1.48 -9.90 -3.19
N GLY A 159 2.43 -9.84 -2.27
CA GLY A 159 3.36 -8.72 -2.20
C GLY A 159 2.71 -7.33 -2.11
N ILE A 160 3.47 -6.32 -2.44
CA ILE A 160 3.05 -4.93 -2.48
C ILE A 160 2.64 -4.58 -3.91
N LEU A 161 1.40 -4.12 -4.09
CA LEU A 161 0.86 -3.78 -5.40
C LEU A 161 1.54 -2.53 -5.99
N PRO A 162 1.62 -2.42 -7.34
CA PRO A 162 2.08 -1.20 -7.99
C PRO A 162 1.10 -0.05 -7.77
N LEU A 163 1.60 1.18 -7.96
CA LEU A 163 0.76 2.38 -7.95
C LEU A 163 -0.31 2.30 -9.04
N THR A 164 -1.55 2.59 -8.67
CA THR A 164 -2.64 2.67 -9.65
C THR A 164 -2.48 3.86 -10.59
N VAL A 165 -3.11 3.80 -11.76
CA VAL A 165 -3.12 4.90 -12.72
C VAL A 165 -3.65 6.18 -12.08
N ASP A 166 -4.72 6.09 -11.28
CA ASP A 166 -5.30 7.23 -10.57
C ASP A 166 -4.30 7.88 -9.61
N LEU A 167 -3.57 7.07 -8.83
CA LEU A 167 -2.54 7.56 -7.92
C LEU A 167 -1.37 8.19 -8.67
N LYS A 168 -0.87 7.55 -9.73
CA LYS A 168 0.19 8.11 -10.59
C LYS A 168 -0.21 9.49 -11.13
N GLN A 169 -1.44 9.60 -11.64
CA GLN A 169 -1.97 10.87 -12.13
C GLN A 169 -2.12 11.93 -11.02
N ALA A 170 -2.58 11.53 -9.84
CA ALA A 170 -2.74 12.44 -8.71
C ALA A 170 -1.39 12.94 -8.20
N ILE A 171 -0.40 12.08 -8.04
CA ILE A 171 0.96 12.42 -7.61
C ILE A 171 1.60 13.38 -8.62
N THR A 172 1.41 13.15 -9.92
CA THR A 172 1.97 14.00 -10.98
C THR A 172 1.16 15.26 -11.28
N GLY A 173 0.02 15.46 -10.61
CA GLY A 173 -0.87 16.60 -10.83
C GLY A 173 -1.71 16.52 -12.11
N LYS A 174 -1.78 15.35 -12.72
CA LYS A 174 -2.55 15.09 -13.95
C LYS A 174 -3.94 14.49 -13.67
N PHE A 175 -4.24 14.19 -12.40
CA PHE A 175 -5.53 13.60 -12.02
C PHE A 175 -6.64 14.63 -12.26
N ARG A 176 -7.58 14.27 -13.11
CA ARG A 176 -8.83 15.00 -13.30
C ARG A 176 -9.95 14.15 -12.73
N LYS A 177 -10.66 14.68 -11.74
CA LYS A 177 -11.89 14.04 -11.27
C LYS A 177 -12.80 13.91 -12.48
N SER A 178 -13.08 12.66 -12.89
CA SER A 178 -14.08 12.42 -13.93
C SER A 178 -15.44 12.90 -13.40
N ASN A 179 -15.98 13.96 -13.98
CA ASN A 179 -17.37 14.37 -13.74
C ASN A 179 -18.34 13.44 -14.47
N LYS A 180 -17.85 12.49 -15.22
CA LYS A 180 -18.63 11.42 -15.82
C LYS A 180 -18.68 10.24 -14.85
N ILE A 181 -19.72 10.22 -14.04
CA ILE A 181 -20.36 8.98 -13.62
C ILE A 181 -21.03 8.41 -14.89
N ASP A 182 -20.22 8.14 -15.91
CA ASP A 182 -20.62 7.41 -17.10
C ASP A 182 -19.96 6.04 -17.05
N SER A 183 -20.46 5.29 -16.19
CA SER A 183 -20.66 3.84 -16.13
C SER A 183 -21.15 3.53 -14.73
N PRO A 184 -22.15 2.71 -14.57
CA PRO A 184 -22.47 2.12 -13.29
C PRO A 184 -21.35 1.13 -12.92
N CYS A 185 -20.16 1.63 -12.71
CA CYS A 185 -19.13 0.91 -12.00
C CYS A 185 -19.55 1.03 -10.54
N ALA A 186 -20.53 0.22 -10.18
CA ALA A 186 -20.62 -0.23 -8.82
C ALA A 186 -19.18 -0.44 -8.34
N SER A 187 -18.84 0.11 -7.20
CA SER A 187 -17.48 0.01 -6.68
C SER A 187 -17.04 -1.44 -6.83
N ILE A 188 -15.84 -1.69 -7.32
CA ILE A 188 -15.28 -3.06 -7.39
C ILE A 188 -15.42 -3.79 -6.04
N LEU A 189 -15.70 -3.04 -4.98
CA LEU A 189 -15.88 -3.50 -3.60
C LEU A 189 -17.33 -3.43 -3.11
N ASP A 190 -18.31 -3.09 -3.97
CA ASP A 190 -19.71 -3.12 -3.55
C ASP A 190 -20.16 -4.56 -3.25
N PRO A 191 -20.98 -4.75 -2.22
CA PRO A 191 -21.55 -6.06 -1.91
C PRO A 191 -22.30 -6.64 -3.12
N VAL A 192 -22.11 -7.93 -3.37
CA VAL A 192 -22.75 -8.67 -4.46
C VAL A 192 -23.59 -9.81 -3.85
N MET A 193 -24.86 -9.78 -4.10
CA MET A 193 -25.79 -10.76 -3.57
C MET A 193 -25.88 -12.02 -4.44
N GLU A 194 -26.38 -13.09 -3.87
CA GLU A 194 -26.64 -14.33 -4.58
C GLU A 194 -27.48 -14.09 -5.85
N GLY A 195 -27.15 -14.80 -6.93
CA GLY A 195 -27.79 -14.64 -8.25
C GLY A 195 -27.12 -13.61 -9.16
N GLN A 196 -26.31 -12.67 -8.63
CA GLN A 196 -25.59 -11.65 -9.44
C GLN A 196 -24.07 -11.86 -9.47
N ARG A 197 -23.57 -12.83 -8.72
CA ARG A 197 -22.14 -12.99 -8.43
C ARG A 197 -21.32 -13.27 -9.69
N ASN A 198 -21.76 -14.20 -10.55
CA ASN A 198 -21.05 -14.58 -11.77
C ASN A 198 -20.96 -13.41 -12.75
N ASP A 199 -22.05 -12.72 -13.00
CA ASP A 199 -22.11 -11.58 -13.90
C ASP A 199 -21.21 -10.44 -13.36
N GLU A 200 -21.27 -10.21 -12.07
CA GLU A 200 -20.51 -9.13 -11.44
C GLU A 200 -19.00 -9.44 -11.37
N ILE A 201 -18.60 -10.67 -11.06
CA ILE A 201 -17.19 -11.09 -11.14
C ILE A 201 -16.67 -11.02 -12.57
N THR A 202 -17.49 -11.44 -13.56
CA THR A 202 -17.17 -11.33 -15.00
C THR A 202 -16.96 -9.87 -15.41
N ARG A 203 -17.88 -8.99 -15.02
CA ARG A 203 -17.79 -7.54 -15.30
C ARG A 203 -16.55 -6.93 -14.68
N ARG A 204 -16.25 -7.26 -13.42
CA ARG A 204 -15.08 -6.76 -12.68
C ARG A 204 -13.78 -7.25 -13.31
N CYS A 205 -13.75 -8.48 -13.80
CA CYS A 205 -12.63 -9.04 -14.55
C CYS A 205 -12.31 -8.19 -15.80
N GLY A 206 -13.30 -7.95 -16.64
CA GLY A 206 -13.14 -7.11 -17.84
C GLY A 206 -12.70 -5.69 -17.51
N VAL A 207 -13.25 -5.08 -16.44
CA VAL A 207 -12.82 -3.75 -15.98
C VAL A 207 -11.35 -3.74 -15.54
N LEU A 208 -10.86 -4.77 -14.88
CA LEU A 208 -9.46 -4.86 -14.46
C LEU A 208 -8.53 -4.98 -15.67
N PHE A 209 -8.84 -5.83 -16.62
CA PHE A 209 -8.09 -5.94 -17.88
C PHE A 209 -8.10 -4.63 -18.67
N HIS A 210 -9.27 -4.02 -18.87
CA HIS A 210 -9.37 -2.72 -19.55
C HIS A 210 -8.55 -1.60 -18.89
N LYS A 211 -8.23 -1.75 -17.60
CA LYS A 211 -7.37 -0.84 -16.84
C LYS A 211 -5.88 -1.17 -16.93
N GLY A 212 -5.53 -2.18 -17.71
CA GLY A 212 -4.15 -2.58 -17.97
C GLY A 212 -3.49 -3.37 -16.83
N TYR A 213 -4.26 -3.99 -15.94
CA TYR A 213 -3.66 -4.88 -14.94
C TYR A 213 -3.15 -6.17 -15.60
N PRO A 214 -1.96 -6.66 -15.24
CA PRO A 214 -1.45 -7.95 -15.69
C PRO A 214 -2.40 -9.10 -15.32
N ALA A 215 -2.46 -10.12 -16.17
CA ALA A 215 -3.39 -11.25 -15.99
C ALA A 215 -3.29 -11.92 -14.62
N GLU A 216 -2.06 -12.11 -14.13
CA GLU A 216 -1.80 -12.69 -12.81
C GLU A 216 -2.37 -11.83 -11.68
N GLU A 217 -2.27 -10.51 -11.79
CA GLU A 217 -2.84 -9.58 -10.81
C GLU A 217 -4.37 -9.58 -10.86
N VAL A 218 -4.96 -9.65 -12.07
CA VAL A 218 -6.41 -9.71 -12.26
C VAL A 218 -7.00 -10.94 -11.58
N GLU A 219 -6.43 -12.12 -11.79
CA GLU A 219 -6.90 -13.36 -11.16
C GLU A 219 -6.91 -13.24 -9.63
N MET A 220 -5.83 -12.75 -9.08
CA MET A 220 -5.68 -12.54 -7.65
C MET A 220 -6.71 -11.56 -7.07
N MET A 221 -6.93 -10.45 -7.78
CA MET A 221 -7.92 -9.45 -7.38
C MET A 221 -9.33 -10.02 -7.40
N LEU A 222 -9.67 -10.86 -8.38
CA LEU A 222 -10.99 -11.48 -8.48
C LEU A 222 -11.29 -12.41 -7.31
N HIS A 223 -10.36 -13.28 -6.93
CA HIS A 223 -10.52 -14.14 -5.75
C HIS A 223 -10.75 -13.32 -4.50
N ARG A 224 -10.01 -12.22 -4.33
CA ARG A 224 -10.17 -11.35 -3.17
C ARG A 224 -11.49 -10.56 -3.18
N ILE A 225 -11.92 -10.11 -4.35
CA ILE A 225 -13.21 -9.46 -4.53
C ILE A 225 -14.33 -10.45 -4.22
N ASN A 226 -14.24 -11.67 -4.70
CA ASN A 226 -15.18 -12.73 -4.39
C ASN A 226 -15.31 -12.95 -2.88
N GLU A 227 -14.18 -13.16 -2.20
CA GLU A 227 -14.15 -13.38 -0.74
C GLU A 227 -14.75 -12.21 0.06
N LYS A 228 -14.50 -10.97 -0.37
CA LYS A 228 -14.86 -9.76 0.40
C LYS A 228 -16.21 -9.17 0.05
N CYS A 229 -16.66 -9.37 -1.18
CA CYS A 229 -17.82 -8.66 -1.71
C CYS A 229 -19.00 -9.59 -2.01
N CYS A 230 -18.77 -10.86 -2.33
CA CYS A 230 -19.87 -11.80 -2.61
C CYS A 230 -20.41 -12.47 -1.36
N THR A 231 -21.74 -12.56 -1.25
CA THR A 231 -22.39 -13.20 -0.12
C THR A 231 -23.46 -14.19 -0.63
N PRO A 232 -23.23 -15.52 -0.44
CA PRO A 232 -21.98 -16.17 -0.08
C PRO A 232 -20.93 -16.06 -1.21
N PRO A 233 -19.62 -16.25 -0.96
CA PRO A 233 -18.62 -16.26 -2.02
C PRO A 233 -18.87 -17.39 -3.04
N LEU A 234 -18.46 -17.19 -4.30
CA LEU A 234 -18.38 -18.25 -5.31
C LEU A 234 -17.27 -19.24 -4.94
N ASP A 235 -17.38 -20.46 -5.44
CA ASP A 235 -16.27 -21.43 -5.38
C ASP A 235 -15.05 -20.89 -6.17
N ASP A 236 -13.86 -21.13 -5.62
CA ASP A 236 -12.61 -20.65 -6.23
C ASP A 236 -12.39 -21.15 -7.67
N ARG A 237 -12.84 -22.37 -7.97
CA ARG A 237 -12.78 -22.93 -9.33
C ARG A 237 -13.69 -22.17 -10.28
N GLU A 238 -14.80 -21.67 -9.78
CA GLU A 238 -15.74 -20.86 -10.60
C GLU A 238 -15.15 -19.50 -10.91
N VAL A 239 -14.52 -18.84 -9.93
CA VAL A 239 -13.81 -17.58 -10.14
C VAL A 239 -12.67 -17.75 -11.15
N SER A 240 -11.85 -18.81 -11.01
CA SER A 240 -10.76 -19.09 -11.96
C SER A 240 -11.29 -19.40 -13.38
N ARG A 241 -12.43 -20.06 -13.52
CA ARG A 241 -13.05 -20.28 -14.84
C ARG A 241 -13.51 -18.98 -15.51
N ILE A 242 -14.12 -18.09 -14.73
CA ILE A 242 -14.50 -16.76 -15.20
C ILE A 242 -13.27 -16.00 -15.68
N PHE A 243 -12.23 -15.97 -14.85
CA PHE A 243 -10.97 -15.32 -15.19
C PHE A 243 -10.39 -15.86 -16.51
N GLN A 244 -10.20 -17.18 -16.63
CA GLN A 244 -9.64 -17.82 -17.82
C GLN A 244 -10.45 -17.52 -19.09
N SER A 245 -11.79 -17.48 -18.97
CA SER A 245 -12.68 -17.14 -20.09
C SER A 245 -12.46 -15.73 -20.61
N ILE A 246 -12.20 -14.76 -19.73
CA ILE A 246 -11.97 -13.36 -20.09
C ILE A 246 -10.52 -13.14 -20.53
N ALA A 247 -9.53 -13.70 -19.80
CA ALA A 247 -8.12 -13.57 -20.13
C ALA A 247 -7.79 -14.06 -21.54
N LYS A 248 -8.46 -15.12 -22.01
CA LYS A 248 -8.31 -15.62 -23.38
C LYS A 248 -8.79 -14.62 -24.45
N ARG A 249 -9.79 -13.81 -24.15
CA ARG A 249 -10.35 -12.79 -25.07
C ARG A 249 -9.54 -11.50 -25.10
N GLU A 250 -8.89 -11.18 -24.00
CA GLU A 250 -8.09 -9.94 -23.85
C GLU A 250 -6.63 -10.15 -24.27
N GLY A 251 -6.19 -11.40 -24.47
CA GLY A 251 -4.84 -11.78 -24.93
C GLY A 251 -4.76 -12.09 -26.44
N GLU A 252 -5.88 -12.00 -27.16
CA GLU A 252 -5.97 -12.04 -28.64
C GLU A 252 -6.07 -10.60 -29.17
#